data_b97e2676038f4d0d5284cfdcace09963
#
_entry.id   b97e2676038f4d0d5284cfdcace09963
#
_cell.length_a   1.000
_cell.length_b   1.000
_cell.length_c   1.000
_cell.angle_alpha   90.00
_cell.angle_beta   90.00
_cell.angle_gamma   90.00
#
_symmetry.space_group_name_H-M   'P 1'
#
loop_
_entity.id
_entity.type
_entity.pdbx_description
1 polymer ?
#
loop_
_entity_poly.entity_id
_entity_poly.type
_entity_poly.pdbx_seq_one_letter_code
_entity_poly.pdbx_strand_id
1 'polypeptide(L)'
;LHKNIYRKSLLITRQSVKIVIIEKRIINIKYRKRSSEMSKNIRTEAVDHLFEAILCLKDKEECYTFFEDVCTINELLSLSQRFEVAKMLMDKRTYLDISEKTGASTATISRVNRSLNYGNDGYDMVFKRMEEKKEQNRSLDQKDE
;
A
#
# COMPACT_ATOMS: atom_id res chain seq x y z
N LEU A 1 -11.44 48.15 14.68
CA LEU A 1 -12.21 47.32 13.71
C LEU A 1 -11.35 46.23 13.06
N HIS A 2 -10.06 46.47 12.76
CA HIS A 2 -9.20 45.48 12.05
C HIS A 2 -8.87 44.21 12.86
N LYS A 3 -8.74 44.30 14.19
CA LYS A 3 -8.41 43.11 15.04
C LYS A 3 -9.53 42.08 15.11
N ASN A 4 -10.77 42.44 14.81
CA ASN A 4 -11.92 41.53 14.90
C ASN A 4 -12.12 40.66 13.62
N ILE A 5 -11.66 41.16 12.47
CA ILE A 5 -11.74 40.47 11.19
C ILE A 5 -10.73 39.32 11.16
N TYR A 6 -9.49 39.53 11.61
CA TYR A 6 -8.45 38.50 11.70
C TYR A 6 -8.79 37.38 12.70
N ARG A 7 -9.45 37.70 13.83
CA ARG A 7 -9.90 36.68 14.78
C ARG A 7 -11.01 35.80 14.20
N LYS A 8 -11.95 36.34 13.40
CA LYS A 8 -13.01 35.56 12.76
C LYS A 8 -12.46 34.65 11.63
N SER A 9 -11.52 35.16 10.83
CA SER A 9 -10.89 34.34 9.79
C SER A 9 -10.03 33.20 10.36
N LEU A 10 -9.33 33.44 11.48
CA LEU A 10 -8.56 32.41 12.17
C LEU A 10 -9.43 31.33 12.84
N LEU A 11 -10.61 31.71 13.34
CA LEU A 11 -11.59 30.79 13.91
C LEU A 11 -12.25 29.93 12.83
N ILE A 12 -12.55 30.50 11.67
CA ILE A 12 -13.10 29.76 10.51
C ILE A 12 -12.08 28.73 10.00
N THR A 13 -10.81 29.10 9.86
CA THR A 13 -9.75 28.16 9.43
C THR A 13 -9.50 27.05 10.44
N ARG A 14 -9.50 27.33 11.75
CA ARG A 14 -9.39 26.28 12.78
C ARG A 14 -10.57 25.31 12.80
N GLN A 15 -11.78 25.82 12.54
CA GLN A 15 -12.99 24.99 12.50
C GLN A 15 -13.02 24.13 11.22
N SER A 16 -12.61 24.67 10.07
CA SER A 16 -12.45 23.94 8.82
C SER A 16 -11.40 22.82 8.94
N VAL A 17 -10.27 23.09 9.57
CA VAL A 17 -9.24 22.06 9.82
C VAL A 17 -9.76 20.95 10.74
N LYS A 18 -10.52 21.28 11.80
CA LYS A 18 -11.13 20.28 12.68
C LYS A 18 -12.13 19.41 11.92
N ILE A 19 -12.97 19.99 11.07
CA ILE A 19 -13.94 19.26 10.24
C ILE A 19 -13.22 18.29 9.32
N VAL A 20 -12.19 18.72 8.60
CA VAL A 20 -11.38 17.86 7.71
C VAL A 20 -10.72 16.70 8.47
N ILE A 21 -10.23 16.96 9.68
CA ILE A 21 -9.63 15.91 10.53
C ILE A 21 -10.69 14.89 10.98
N ILE A 22 -11.88 15.37 11.34
CA ILE A 22 -12.99 14.52 11.77
C ILE A 22 -13.49 13.67 10.58
N GLU A 23 -13.66 14.25 9.40
CA GLU A 23 -14.04 13.54 8.19
C GLU A 23 -13.03 12.45 7.82
N LYS A 24 -11.73 12.76 7.84
CA LYS A 24 -10.67 11.77 7.63
C LYS A 24 -10.71 10.63 8.65
N ARG A 25 -10.99 10.94 9.93
CA ARG A 25 -11.14 9.93 10.98
C ARG A 25 -12.36 9.04 10.74
N ILE A 26 -13.51 9.61 10.37
CA ILE A 26 -14.74 8.87 10.08
C ILE A 26 -14.53 7.96 8.87
N ILE A 27 -13.93 8.47 7.79
CA ILE A 27 -13.58 7.69 6.59
C ILE A 27 -12.66 6.53 6.98
N ASN A 28 -11.63 6.78 7.79
CA ASN A 28 -10.68 5.76 8.23
C ASN A 28 -11.38 4.68 9.08
N ILE A 29 -12.25 5.05 10.02
CA ILE A 29 -13.02 4.10 10.85
C ILE A 29 -13.95 3.24 9.98
N LYS A 30 -14.67 3.85 9.05
CA LYS A 30 -15.56 3.15 8.12
C LYS A 30 -14.79 2.18 7.21
N TYR A 31 -13.61 2.59 6.76
CA TYR A 31 -12.75 1.77 5.91
C TYR A 31 -12.14 0.60 6.69
N ARG A 32 -11.64 0.83 7.91
CA ARG A 32 -11.14 -0.23 8.81
C ARG A 32 -12.20 -1.26 9.15
N LYS A 33 -13.44 -0.83 9.41
CA LYS A 33 -14.55 -1.76 9.67
C LYS A 33 -14.83 -2.64 8.45
N ARG A 34 -14.90 -2.06 7.24
CA ARG A 34 -15.11 -2.80 5.98
C ARG A 34 -13.94 -3.72 5.65
N SER A 35 -12.70 -3.28 5.89
CA SER A 35 -11.50 -4.09 5.71
C SER A 35 -11.47 -5.27 6.71
N SER A 36 -11.89 -5.05 7.95
CA SER A 36 -12.00 -6.11 8.96
C SER A 36 -13.07 -7.16 8.61
N GLU A 37 -14.22 -6.75 8.06
CA GLU A 37 -15.25 -7.65 7.59
C GLU A 37 -14.80 -8.47 6.36
N MET A 38 -14.11 -7.84 5.42
CA MET A 38 -13.54 -8.50 4.24
C MET A 38 -12.39 -9.43 4.62
N SER A 39 -11.58 -9.06 5.60
CA SER A 39 -10.51 -9.88 6.15
C SER A 39 -11.04 -11.19 6.78
N LYS A 40 -12.21 -11.15 7.43
CA LYS A 40 -12.85 -12.37 7.97
C LYS A 40 -13.26 -13.33 6.85
N ASN A 41 -13.72 -12.82 5.71
CA ASN A 41 -14.12 -13.66 4.57
C ASN A 41 -12.94 -14.26 3.79
N ILE A 42 -11.74 -13.67 3.89
CA ILE A 42 -10.54 -14.18 3.21
C ILE A 42 -9.80 -15.22 4.06
N ARG A 43 -9.92 -15.18 5.38
CA ARG A 43 -9.26 -16.13 6.30
C ARG A 43 -10.04 -17.44 6.31
N THR A 44 -9.69 -18.31 5.39
CA THR A 44 -10.20 -19.66 5.26
C THR A 44 -9.03 -20.63 5.34
N GLU A 45 -9.30 -21.86 5.73
CA GLU A 45 -8.29 -22.94 5.77
C GLU A 45 -7.56 -23.09 4.42
N ALA A 46 -8.29 -22.99 3.31
CA ALA A 46 -7.70 -23.07 1.98
C ALA A 46 -6.71 -21.92 1.69
N VAL A 47 -7.00 -20.71 2.16
CA VAL A 47 -6.09 -19.55 2.01
C VAL A 47 -4.90 -19.67 2.96
N ASP A 48 -5.09 -20.21 4.16
CA ASP A 48 -4.02 -20.47 5.11
C ASP A 48 -3.04 -21.51 4.53
N HIS A 49 -3.51 -22.62 3.98
CA HIS A 49 -2.69 -23.62 3.28
C HIS A 49 -1.88 -23.01 2.12
N LEU A 50 -2.51 -22.11 1.32
CA LEU A 50 -1.79 -21.41 0.26
C LEU A 50 -0.66 -20.55 0.80
N PHE A 51 -0.90 -19.80 1.88
CA PHE A 51 0.13 -18.97 2.48
C PHE A 51 1.23 -19.79 3.15
N GLU A 52 0.91 -20.94 3.75
CA GLU A 52 1.91 -21.88 4.25
C GLU A 52 2.80 -22.39 3.11
N ALA A 53 2.23 -22.74 1.96
CA ALA A 53 2.99 -23.14 0.78
C ALA A 53 3.91 -22.01 0.28
N ILE A 54 3.41 -20.77 0.19
CA ILE A 54 4.22 -19.60 -0.21
C ILE A 54 5.38 -19.36 0.77
N LEU A 55 5.16 -19.54 2.07
CA LEU A 55 6.20 -19.38 3.09
C LEU A 55 7.27 -20.48 3.07
N CYS A 56 7.04 -21.60 2.36
CA CYS A 56 8.04 -22.65 2.15
C CYS A 56 9.00 -22.32 0.99
N LEU A 57 8.68 -21.35 0.13
CA LEU A 57 9.52 -20.97 -1.02
C LEU A 57 10.80 -20.29 -0.53
N LYS A 58 11.94 -20.71 -1.08
CA LYS A 58 13.27 -20.29 -0.62
C LYS A 58 13.83 -19.11 -1.40
N ASP A 59 13.54 -19.05 -2.68
CA ASP A 59 14.12 -18.09 -3.59
C ASP A 59 13.13 -17.62 -4.67
N LYS A 60 13.63 -16.77 -5.55
CA LYS A 60 12.82 -16.16 -6.61
C LYS A 60 12.43 -17.15 -7.69
N GLU A 61 13.29 -18.12 -8.00
CA GLU A 61 13.04 -19.13 -9.04
C GLU A 61 11.93 -20.09 -8.58
N GLU A 62 11.94 -20.48 -7.31
CA GLU A 62 10.84 -21.27 -6.75
C GLU A 62 9.52 -20.47 -6.75
N CYS A 63 9.57 -19.14 -6.52
CA CYS A 63 8.38 -18.30 -6.67
C CYS A 63 7.86 -18.28 -8.10
N TYR A 64 8.71 -18.13 -9.12
CA TYR A 64 8.28 -18.19 -10.52
C TYR A 64 7.62 -19.53 -10.83
N THR A 65 8.30 -20.64 -10.54
CA THR A 65 7.77 -21.98 -10.76
C THR A 65 6.40 -22.20 -10.11
N PHE A 66 6.27 -21.84 -8.84
CA PHE A 66 5.02 -22.02 -8.10
C PHE A 66 3.89 -21.15 -8.64
N PHE A 67 4.16 -19.87 -8.91
CA PHE A 67 3.12 -18.95 -9.35
C PHE A 67 2.73 -19.15 -10.82
N GLU A 68 3.59 -19.70 -11.67
CA GLU A 68 3.24 -20.14 -13.03
C GLU A 68 2.21 -21.27 -13.02
N ASP A 69 2.25 -22.16 -12.03
CA ASP A 69 1.28 -23.25 -11.88
C ASP A 69 -0.03 -22.80 -11.22
N VAL A 70 0.03 -21.88 -10.26
CA VAL A 70 -1.12 -21.48 -9.42
C VAL A 70 -1.92 -20.34 -10.03
N CYS A 71 -1.26 -19.42 -10.76
CA CYS A 71 -1.86 -18.22 -11.33
C CYS A 71 -1.85 -18.23 -12.85
N THR A 72 -2.83 -17.60 -13.44
CA THR A 72 -2.71 -17.18 -14.85
C THR A 72 -1.68 -16.04 -14.97
N ILE A 73 -1.05 -15.92 -16.13
CA ILE A 73 -0.09 -14.83 -16.42
C ILE A 73 -0.72 -13.47 -16.14
N ASN A 74 -1.98 -13.24 -16.51
CA ASN A 74 -2.68 -11.96 -16.31
C ASN A 74 -2.91 -11.65 -14.83
N GLU A 75 -3.17 -12.64 -13.99
CA GLU A 75 -3.32 -12.45 -12.54
C GLU A 75 -1.99 -12.06 -11.92
N LEU A 76 -0.91 -12.74 -12.26
CA LEU A 76 0.43 -12.43 -11.75
C LEU A 76 0.89 -11.04 -12.20
N LEU A 77 0.72 -10.68 -13.47
CA LEU A 77 1.04 -9.35 -13.99
C LEU A 77 0.18 -8.27 -13.33
N SER A 78 -1.09 -8.54 -13.06
CA SER A 78 -1.98 -7.60 -12.35
C SER A 78 -1.57 -7.39 -10.90
N LEU A 79 -1.06 -8.42 -10.21
CA LEU A 79 -0.50 -8.29 -8.86
C LEU A 79 0.79 -7.47 -8.88
N SER A 80 1.69 -7.79 -9.80
CA SER A 80 2.95 -7.08 -10.02
C SER A 80 2.73 -5.60 -10.32
N GLN A 81 1.82 -5.27 -11.25
CA GLN A 81 1.47 -3.88 -11.57
C GLN A 81 1.00 -3.11 -10.33
N ARG A 82 0.11 -3.71 -9.50
CA ARG A 82 -0.38 -3.05 -8.27
C ARG A 82 0.74 -2.83 -7.26
N PHE A 83 1.70 -3.74 -7.19
CA PHE A 83 2.85 -3.62 -6.31
C PHE A 83 3.77 -2.47 -6.73
N GLU A 84 4.08 -2.34 -8.03
CA GLU A 84 4.86 -1.22 -8.56
C GLU A 84 4.13 0.12 -8.39
N VAL A 85 2.81 0.16 -8.63
CA VAL A 85 1.99 1.36 -8.35
C VAL A 85 2.10 1.76 -6.88
N ALA A 86 2.02 0.81 -5.95
CA ALA A 86 2.14 1.09 -4.52
C ALA A 86 3.50 1.70 -4.16
N LYS A 87 4.58 1.13 -4.71
CA LYS A 87 5.94 1.64 -4.52
C LYS A 87 6.08 3.07 -5.02
N MET A 88 5.63 3.36 -6.25
CA MET A 88 5.69 4.70 -6.83
C MET A 88 4.85 5.73 -6.06
N LEU A 89 3.70 5.32 -5.48
CA LEU A 89 2.88 6.18 -4.62
C LEU A 89 3.60 6.50 -3.31
N MET A 90 4.32 5.56 -2.72
CA MET A 90 5.16 5.81 -1.54
C MET A 90 6.30 6.78 -1.86
N ASP A 91 6.89 6.68 -3.05
CA ASP A 91 7.88 7.63 -3.57
C ASP A 91 7.27 8.98 -3.98
N LYS A 92 5.98 9.21 -3.69
CA LYS A 92 5.24 10.46 -3.97
C LYS A 92 5.21 10.85 -5.46
N ARG A 93 5.24 9.88 -6.36
CA ARG A 93 5.10 10.08 -7.81
C ARG A 93 3.68 10.53 -8.15
N THR A 94 3.55 11.30 -9.23
CA THR A 94 2.24 11.74 -9.74
C THR A 94 1.47 10.60 -10.39
N TYR A 95 0.16 10.68 -10.42
CA TYR A 95 -0.68 9.68 -11.11
C TYR A 95 -0.36 9.56 -12.60
N LEU A 96 0.03 10.66 -13.24
CA LEU A 96 0.45 10.67 -14.64
C LEU A 96 1.72 9.84 -14.83
N ASP A 97 2.77 10.14 -14.05
CA ASP A 97 4.05 9.41 -14.06
C ASP A 97 3.85 7.90 -13.76
N ILE A 98 2.99 7.57 -12.80
CA ILE A 98 2.65 6.18 -12.47
C ILE A 98 1.95 5.49 -13.64
N SER A 99 0.95 6.15 -14.24
CA SER A 99 0.20 5.59 -15.38
C SER A 99 1.11 5.35 -16.58
N GLU A 100 1.98 6.30 -16.90
CA GLU A 100 2.95 6.18 -18.00
C GLU A 100 3.93 5.03 -17.80
N LYS A 101 4.45 4.85 -16.57
CA LYS A 101 5.46 3.82 -16.29
C LYS A 101 4.90 2.43 -16.07
N THR A 102 3.71 2.31 -15.50
CA THR A 102 3.13 1.02 -15.11
C THR A 102 2.02 0.54 -16.04
N GLY A 103 1.50 1.43 -16.91
CA GLY A 103 0.30 1.15 -17.70
C GLY A 103 -0.99 1.03 -16.86
N ALA A 104 -0.93 1.37 -15.57
CA ALA A 104 -2.09 1.28 -14.69
C ALA A 104 -3.10 2.39 -14.97
N SER A 105 -4.39 2.05 -15.01
CA SER A 105 -5.46 3.03 -15.09
C SER A 105 -5.52 3.90 -13.82
N THR A 106 -6.04 5.12 -13.94
CA THR A 106 -6.28 6.00 -12.79
C THR A 106 -7.16 5.36 -11.73
N ALA A 107 -8.11 4.51 -12.14
CA ALA A 107 -8.95 3.74 -11.23
C ALA A 107 -8.12 2.71 -10.43
N THR A 108 -7.16 2.03 -11.06
CA THR A 108 -6.23 1.11 -10.39
C THR A 108 -5.34 1.86 -9.43
N ILE A 109 -4.72 2.97 -9.84
CA ILE A 109 -3.86 3.81 -9.00
C ILE A 109 -4.63 4.33 -7.78
N SER A 110 -5.84 4.85 -7.98
CA SER A 110 -6.71 5.34 -6.89
C SER A 110 -7.09 4.23 -5.90
N ARG A 111 -7.32 2.99 -6.38
CA ARG A 111 -7.62 1.83 -5.54
C ARG A 111 -6.42 1.44 -4.69
N VAL A 112 -5.22 1.39 -5.28
CA VAL A 112 -3.98 1.09 -4.57
C VAL A 112 -3.65 2.19 -3.55
N ASN A 113 -3.78 3.47 -3.93
CA ASN A 113 -3.59 4.59 -3.02
C ASN A 113 -4.54 4.53 -1.81
N ARG A 114 -5.78 4.11 -2.04
CA ARG A 114 -6.73 3.88 -0.94
C ARG A 114 -6.28 2.74 -0.02
N SER A 115 -5.75 1.65 -0.57
CA SER A 115 -5.22 0.53 0.23
C SER A 115 -4.00 0.94 1.05
N LEU A 116 -3.11 1.78 0.51
CA LEU A 116 -1.98 2.35 1.24
C LEU A 116 -2.42 3.22 2.42
N ASN A 117 -3.42 4.11 2.20
CA ASN A 117 -3.81 5.06 3.24
C ASN A 117 -4.78 4.51 4.28
N TYR A 118 -5.55 3.46 3.95
CA TYR A 118 -6.67 2.98 4.76
C TYR A 118 -6.73 1.44 4.84
N GLY A 119 -5.72 0.73 4.36
CA GLY A 119 -5.64 -0.73 4.36
C GLY A 119 -5.15 -1.31 5.69
N ASN A 120 -4.54 -2.49 5.62
CA ASN A 120 -4.01 -3.24 6.76
C ASN A 120 -2.48 -3.11 6.87
N ASP A 121 -1.90 -2.03 6.37
CA ASP A 121 -0.47 -1.69 6.42
C ASP A 121 0.47 -2.75 5.78
N GLY A 122 -0.10 -3.64 4.94
CA GLY A 122 0.65 -4.74 4.32
C GLY A 122 1.76 -4.26 3.37
N TYR A 123 1.50 -3.20 2.62
CA TYR A 123 2.52 -2.59 1.76
C TYR A 123 3.65 -1.99 2.58
N ASP A 124 3.33 -1.20 3.60
CA ASP A 124 4.34 -0.54 4.47
C ASP A 124 5.23 -1.58 5.14
N MET A 125 4.64 -2.64 5.67
CA MET A 125 5.39 -3.74 6.28
C MET A 125 6.37 -4.39 5.31
N VAL A 126 5.93 -4.70 4.08
CA VAL A 126 6.76 -5.38 3.09
C VAL A 126 7.87 -4.46 2.59
N PHE A 127 7.56 -3.22 2.22
CA PHE A 127 8.56 -2.27 1.73
C PHE A 127 9.62 -1.98 2.78
N LYS A 128 9.25 -1.79 4.04
CA LYS A 128 10.20 -1.62 5.13
C LYS A 128 11.17 -2.81 5.25
N ARG A 129 10.67 -4.03 5.23
CA ARG A 129 11.50 -5.25 5.27
C ARG A 129 12.42 -5.38 4.05
N MET A 130 11.94 -4.98 2.88
CA MET A 130 12.76 -4.98 1.65
C MET A 130 13.90 -3.97 1.73
N GLU A 131 13.69 -2.80 2.31
CA GLU A 131 14.72 -1.80 2.56
C GLU A 131 15.76 -2.30 3.57
N GLU A 132 15.31 -2.81 4.72
CA GLU A 132 16.18 -3.40 5.74
C GLU A 132 17.07 -4.51 5.16
N LYS A 133 16.52 -5.38 4.31
CA LYS A 133 17.29 -6.44 3.64
C LYS A 133 18.34 -5.90 2.67
N LYS A 134 18.04 -4.81 1.95
CA LYS A 134 19.01 -4.17 1.06
C LYS A 134 20.16 -3.53 1.84
N GLU A 135 19.87 -2.89 2.96
CA GLU A 135 20.89 -2.28 3.81
C GLU A 135 21.84 -3.33 4.40
N GLN A 136 21.27 -4.47 4.85
CA GLN A 136 22.06 -5.60 5.34
C GLN A 136 23.00 -6.16 4.28
N ASN A 137 22.52 -6.36 3.05
CA ASN A 137 23.34 -6.87 1.95
C ASN A 137 24.48 -5.88 1.60
N ARG A 138 24.19 -4.57 1.53
CA ARG A 138 25.22 -3.54 1.30
C ARG A 138 26.32 -3.53 2.35
N SER A 139 25.94 -3.80 3.61
CA SER A 139 26.89 -3.82 4.74
C SER A 139 27.78 -5.07 4.72
N LEU A 140 27.34 -6.16 4.09
CA LEU A 140 28.12 -7.38 3.91
C LEU A 140 29.14 -7.19 2.76
N ASP A 141 28.70 -6.65 1.64
CA ASP A 141 29.56 -6.41 0.45
C ASP A 141 30.73 -5.44 0.76
N GLN A 142 30.56 -4.50 1.72
CA GLN A 142 31.61 -3.58 2.16
C GLN A 142 32.62 -4.17 3.15
N LYS A 143 32.40 -5.36 3.66
CA LYS A 143 33.35 -6.01 4.60
C LYS A 143 34.31 -6.98 3.91
N ASP A 144 34.01 -7.33 2.66
CA ASP A 144 34.80 -8.27 1.86
C ASP A 144 35.76 -7.56 0.90
N GLU A 145 35.82 -6.20 0.92
CA GLU A 145 36.86 -5.37 0.29
C GLU A 145 37.94 -4.91 1.33
#